data_b13472c4e22210c952879c2ade6b6194
#
_entry.id   b13472c4e22210c952879c2ade6b6194
#
_cell.length_a   1.000
_cell.length_b   1.000
_cell.length_c   1.000
_cell.angle_alpha   90.00
_cell.angle_beta   90.00
_cell.angle_gamma   90.00
#
_symmetry.space_group_name_H-M   'P 1'
#
loop_
_entity.id
_entity.type
_entity.pdbx_description
1 polymer ?
#
loop_
_entity_poly.entity_id
_entity_poly.type
_entity_poly.pdbx_seq_one_letter_code
_entity_poly.pdbx_strand_id
1 'polypeptide(L)'
;MTLLEVLVALAVLAIGVTALQGLLTASVRGIATDVRLTEALLLARSLLAEAEVRPPEPGHVEGERPGALHYVRDTAPTPHPGLREVHVRVSWEAGQACELVEMVRVPPP
;
A
#
# COMPACT_ATOMS: atom_id res chain seq x y z
N MET A 1 24.51 -19.35 -45.99
CA MET A 1 23.97 -19.64 -44.65
C MET A 1 24.13 -21.11 -44.32
N THR A 2 24.76 -21.41 -43.23
CA THR A 2 24.91 -22.74 -42.75
C THR A 2 23.77 -23.08 -41.77
N LEU A 3 23.52 -24.38 -41.61
CA LEU A 3 22.53 -24.86 -40.66
C LEU A 3 22.89 -24.40 -39.22
N LEU A 4 24.19 -24.35 -38.91
CA LEU A 4 24.65 -23.89 -37.61
C LEU A 4 24.29 -22.41 -37.35
N GLU A 5 24.39 -21.54 -38.35
CA GLU A 5 23.98 -20.14 -38.22
C GLU A 5 22.49 -20.00 -37.92
N VAL A 6 21.64 -20.78 -38.59
CA VAL A 6 20.19 -20.76 -38.32
C VAL A 6 19.88 -21.22 -36.92
N LEU A 7 20.55 -22.26 -36.43
CA LEU A 7 20.37 -22.78 -35.09
C LEU A 7 20.79 -21.76 -34.04
N VAL A 8 21.89 -21.06 -34.23
CA VAL A 8 22.40 -20.04 -33.33
C VAL A 8 21.41 -18.84 -33.28
N ALA A 9 20.92 -18.42 -34.45
CA ALA A 9 19.95 -17.34 -34.53
C ALA A 9 18.64 -17.67 -33.80
N LEU A 10 18.14 -18.90 -33.93
CA LEU A 10 16.95 -19.37 -33.22
C LEU A 10 17.17 -19.43 -31.70
N ALA A 11 18.35 -19.87 -31.28
CA ALA A 11 18.68 -19.88 -29.84
C ALA A 11 18.70 -18.48 -29.25
N VAL A 12 19.31 -17.53 -29.92
CA VAL A 12 19.36 -16.13 -29.50
C VAL A 12 17.95 -15.52 -29.42
N LEU A 13 17.10 -15.79 -30.42
CA LEU A 13 15.73 -15.35 -30.47
C LEU A 13 14.93 -15.91 -29.28
N ALA A 14 15.08 -17.20 -28.99
CA ALA A 14 14.40 -17.85 -27.86
C ALA A 14 14.77 -17.20 -26.52
N ILE A 15 16.04 -16.90 -26.30
CA ILE A 15 16.51 -16.21 -25.09
C ILE A 15 15.90 -14.80 -25.00
N GLY A 16 15.88 -14.07 -26.10
CA GLY A 16 15.31 -12.72 -26.13
C GLY A 16 13.83 -12.70 -25.82
N VAL A 17 13.05 -13.62 -26.36
CA VAL A 17 11.61 -13.72 -26.10
C VAL A 17 11.35 -14.08 -24.65
N THR A 18 12.10 -15.01 -24.07
CA THR A 18 11.95 -15.40 -22.67
C THR A 18 12.25 -14.23 -21.73
N ALA A 19 13.30 -13.46 -22.01
CA ALA A 19 13.66 -12.29 -21.24
C ALA A 19 12.56 -11.21 -21.30
N LEU A 20 11.98 -10.98 -22.48
CA LEU A 20 10.91 -10.01 -22.67
C LEU A 20 9.64 -10.41 -21.87
N GLN A 21 9.28 -11.69 -21.91
CA GLN A 21 8.15 -12.19 -21.13
C GLN A 21 8.34 -11.99 -19.64
N GLY A 22 9.55 -12.23 -19.12
CA GLY A 22 9.89 -11.99 -17.73
C GLY A 22 9.75 -10.54 -17.35
N LEU A 23 10.17 -9.62 -18.19
CA LEU A 23 10.05 -8.19 -17.98
C LEU A 23 8.59 -7.74 -17.96
N LEU A 24 7.76 -8.22 -18.88
CA LEU A 24 6.34 -7.90 -18.94
C LEU A 24 5.61 -8.39 -17.68
N THR A 25 5.91 -9.60 -17.22
CA THR A 25 5.32 -10.14 -16.00
C THR A 25 5.68 -9.30 -14.79
N ALA A 26 6.94 -8.90 -14.65
CA ALA A 26 7.39 -8.04 -13.56
C ALA A 26 6.69 -6.67 -13.59
N SER A 27 6.53 -6.09 -14.79
CA SER A 27 5.85 -4.81 -14.96
C SER A 27 4.38 -4.87 -14.56
N VAL A 28 3.66 -5.92 -14.96
CA VAL A 28 2.26 -6.11 -14.57
C VAL A 28 2.10 -6.29 -13.07
N ARG A 29 2.98 -7.04 -12.42
CA ARG A 29 2.98 -7.21 -10.97
C ARG A 29 3.25 -5.88 -10.25
N GLY A 30 4.16 -5.07 -10.77
CA GLY A 30 4.45 -3.74 -10.24
C GLY A 30 3.24 -2.83 -10.29
N ILE A 31 2.50 -2.80 -11.40
CA ILE A 31 1.27 -2.01 -11.54
C ILE A 31 0.22 -2.47 -10.54
N ALA A 32 0.01 -3.77 -10.39
CA ALA A 32 -0.96 -4.31 -9.44
C ALA A 32 -0.61 -3.91 -8.00
N THR A 33 0.66 -3.93 -7.63
CA THR A 33 1.12 -3.49 -6.30
C THR A 33 0.86 -2.00 -6.10
N ASP A 34 1.12 -1.17 -7.13
CA ASP A 34 0.89 0.28 -7.06
C ASP A 34 -0.59 0.61 -6.91
N VAL A 35 -1.49 -0.12 -7.57
CA VAL A 35 -2.93 0.06 -7.42
C VAL A 35 -3.38 -0.27 -5.99
N ARG A 36 -2.88 -1.37 -5.43
CA ARG A 36 -3.19 -1.75 -4.04
C ARG A 36 -2.67 -0.72 -3.05
N LEU A 37 -1.45 -0.23 -3.26
CA LEU A 37 -0.87 0.80 -2.42
C LEU A 37 -1.71 2.09 -2.48
N THR A 38 -2.17 2.48 -3.68
CA THR A 38 -3.02 3.66 -3.86
C THR A 38 -4.35 3.51 -3.12
N GLU A 39 -4.99 2.35 -3.25
CA GLU A 39 -6.24 2.06 -2.53
C GLU A 39 -6.04 2.13 -1.01
N ALA A 40 -4.96 1.54 -0.51
CA ALA A 40 -4.63 1.56 0.91
C ALA A 40 -4.35 2.99 1.40
N LEU A 41 -3.62 3.77 0.62
CA LEU A 41 -3.31 5.16 0.96
C LEU A 41 -4.57 6.04 1.00
N LEU A 42 -5.47 5.86 0.03
CA LEU A 42 -6.74 6.58 0.00
C LEU A 42 -7.61 6.22 1.22
N LEU A 43 -7.65 4.94 1.60
CA LEU A 43 -8.36 4.52 2.80
C LEU A 43 -7.73 5.13 4.05
N ALA A 44 -6.42 5.10 4.17
CA ALA A 44 -5.72 5.69 5.31
C ALA A 44 -5.99 7.19 5.43
N ARG A 45 -5.95 7.92 4.31
CA ARG A 45 -6.27 9.35 4.28
C ARG A 45 -7.72 9.62 4.65
N SER A 46 -8.64 8.77 4.20
CA SER A 46 -10.05 8.86 4.54
C SER A 46 -10.27 8.69 6.04
N LEU A 47 -9.60 7.73 6.66
CA LEU A 47 -9.68 7.50 8.09
C LEU A 47 -9.11 8.68 8.90
N LEU A 48 -8.01 9.27 8.43
CA LEU A 48 -7.43 10.45 9.06
C LEU A 48 -8.32 11.67 8.91
N ALA A 49 -8.93 11.88 7.74
CA ALA A 49 -9.88 12.98 7.51
C ALA A 49 -11.10 12.84 8.42
N GLU A 50 -11.61 11.63 8.60
CA GLU A 50 -12.70 11.36 9.53
C GLU A 50 -12.29 11.68 10.96
N ALA A 51 -11.07 11.36 11.35
CA ALA A 51 -10.53 11.67 12.67
C ALA A 51 -10.38 13.18 12.90
N GLU A 52 -10.13 13.98 11.87
CA GLU A 52 -10.06 15.42 11.96
C GLU A 52 -11.45 16.04 12.24
N VAL A 53 -12.48 15.49 11.59
CA VAL A 53 -13.87 15.98 11.78
C VAL A 53 -14.43 15.53 13.13
N ARG A 54 -14.14 14.29 13.50
CA ARG A 54 -14.58 13.70 14.78
C ARG A 54 -13.37 13.09 15.49
N PRO A 55 -12.66 13.88 16.31
CA PRO A 55 -11.47 13.36 16.99
C PRO A 55 -11.80 12.11 17.79
N PRO A 56 -11.11 10.98 17.53
CA PRO A 56 -11.38 9.75 18.25
C PRO A 56 -10.85 9.83 19.68
N GLU A 57 -11.48 9.09 20.57
CA GLU A 57 -10.95 8.90 21.90
C GLU A 57 -9.69 8.01 21.84
N PRO A 58 -8.76 8.17 22.80
CA PRO A 58 -7.60 7.29 22.85
C PRO A 58 -8.01 5.82 22.87
N GLY A 59 -7.37 4.99 22.07
CA GLY A 59 -7.68 3.57 21.99
C GLY A 59 -7.27 2.95 20.68
N HIS A 60 -7.69 1.72 20.50
CA HIS A 60 -7.36 0.88 19.36
C HIS A 60 -8.65 0.46 18.64
N VAL A 61 -8.68 0.67 17.34
CA VAL A 61 -9.80 0.29 16.48
C VAL A 61 -9.28 -0.49 15.30
N GLU A 62 -9.89 -1.64 15.02
CA GLU A 62 -9.57 -2.47 13.85
C GLU A 62 -10.82 -2.66 13.01
N GLY A 63 -10.63 -2.88 11.72
CA GLY A 63 -11.72 -3.19 10.82
C GLY A 63 -11.23 -3.66 9.46
N GLU A 64 -12.19 -4.06 8.64
CA GLU A 64 -11.92 -4.50 7.28
C GLU A 64 -12.78 -3.69 6.32
N ARG A 65 -12.25 -3.49 5.12
CA ARG A 65 -12.92 -2.78 4.04
C ARG A 65 -12.95 -3.66 2.79
N PRO A 66 -13.85 -3.38 1.83
CA PRO A 66 -13.88 -4.12 0.57
C PRO A 66 -12.51 -4.15 -0.11
N GLY A 67 -12.18 -5.25 -0.76
CA GLY A 67 -10.89 -5.43 -1.41
C GLY A 67 -9.84 -6.09 -0.52
N ALA A 68 -10.25 -6.76 0.57
CA ALA A 68 -9.38 -7.43 1.53
C ALA A 68 -8.39 -6.47 2.22
N LEU A 69 -8.79 -5.21 2.39
CA LEU A 69 -8.02 -4.23 3.14
C LEU A 69 -8.35 -4.33 4.63
N HIS A 70 -7.32 -4.49 5.44
CA HIS A 70 -7.45 -4.51 6.89
C HIS A 70 -6.81 -3.24 7.44
N TYR A 71 -7.53 -2.52 8.30
CA TYR A 71 -7.00 -1.31 8.90
C TYR A 71 -6.94 -1.38 10.42
N VAL A 72 -5.96 -0.70 10.97
CA VAL A 72 -5.77 -0.53 12.41
C VAL A 72 -5.58 0.95 12.66
N ARG A 73 -6.34 1.49 13.59
CA ARG A 73 -6.20 2.90 14.02
C ARG A 73 -5.91 2.93 15.51
N ASP A 74 -4.76 3.44 15.87
CA ASP A 74 -4.36 3.66 17.26
C ASP A 74 -4.34 5.17 17.54
N THR A 75 -5.04 5.58 18.56
CA THR A 75 -5.08 6.97 19.00
C THR A 75 -4.45 7.05 20.38
N ALA A 76 -3.45 7.91 20.52
CA ALA A 76 -2.73 8.10 21.77
C ALA A 76 -2.79 9.56 22.20
N PRO A 77 -2.89 9.84 23.50
CA PRO A 77 -2.77 11.20 24.01
C PRO A 77 -1.34 11.70 23.84
N THR A 78 -1.18 12.99 23.63
CA THR A 78 0.12 13.65 23.58
C THR A 78 0.34 14.46 24.86
N PRO A 79 1.57 14.93 25.12
CA PRO A 79 1.81 15.89 26.23
C PRO A 79 1.00 17.17 26.08
N HIS A 80 0.59 17.53 24.85
CA HIS A 80 -0.24 18.70 24.63
C HIS A 80 -1.73 18.32 24.73
N PRO A 81 -2.52 18.95 25.63
CA PRO A 81 -3.92 18.54 25.86
C PRO A 81 -4.85 18.77 24.68
N GLY A 82 -4.48 19.61 23.73
CA GLY A 82 -5.29 19.89 22.54
C GLY A 82 -4.95 19.05 21.33
N LEU A 83 -4.03 18.09 21.46
CA LEU A 83 -3.59 17.26 20.35
C LEU A 83 -3.62 15.78 20.70
N ARG A 84 -4.01 14.97 19.74
CA ARG A 84 -3.93 13.51 19.83
C ARG A 84 -3.15 13.01 18.63
N GLU A 85 -2.38 11.95 18.86
CA GLU A 85 -1.61 11.30 17.80
C GLU A 85 -2.42 10.13 17.27
N VAL A 86 -2.70 10.14 15.98
CA VAL A 86 -3.46 9.08 15.30
C VAL A 86 -2.54 8.34 14.36
N HIS A 87 -2.40 7.04 14.57
CA HIS A 87 -1.66 6.15 13.70
C HIS A 87 -2.65 5.28 12.94
N VAL A 88 -2.57 5.29 11.62
CA VAL A 88 -3.40 4.45 10.77
C VAL A 88 -2.50 3.53 9.97
N ARG A 89 -2.75 2.25 10.06
CA ARG A 89 -2.04 1.23 9.30
C ARG A 89 -3.05 0.45 8.48
N VAL A 90 -2.83 0.40 7.18
CA VAL A 90 -3.65 -0.38 6.25
C VAL A 90 -2.80 -1.48 5.64
N SER A 91 -3.24 -2.71 5.74
CA SER A 91 -2.56 -3.87 5.18
C SER A 91 -3.48 -4.61 4.21
N TRP A 92 -2.90 -5.24 3.18
CA TRP A 92 -3.67 -5.94 2.16
C TRP A 92 -3.16 -7.34 1.83
N GLU A 93 -1.89 -7.60 2.08
CA GLU A 93 -1.30 -8.92 1.92
C GLU A 93 -0.30 -9.14 3.05
N ALA A 94 0.12 -10.38 3.25
CA ALA A 94 1.11 -10.69 4.26
C ALA A 94 2.41 -9.90 4.00
N GLY A 95 2.81 -9.10 4.97
CA GLY A 95 4.02 -8.30 4.89
C GLY A 95 3.89 -6.98 4.13
N GLN A 96 2.73 -6.67 3.56
CA GLN A 96 2.51 -5.40 2.86
C GLN A 96 1.54 -4.51 3.63
N ALA A 97 2.00 -3.31 3.95
CA ALA A 97 1.22 -2.35 4.72
C ALA A 97 1.64 -0.92 4.42
N CYS A 98 0.72 0.00 4.65
CA CYS A 98 0.94 1.44 4.56
C CYS A 98 0.60 2.04 5.92
N GLU A 99 1.44 2.92 6.44
CA GLU A 99 1.21 3.55 7.74
C GLU A 99 1.29 5.05 7.60
N LEU A 100 0.31 5.75 8.16
CA LEU A 100 0.28 7.20 8.23
C LEU A 100 0.10 7.63 9.69
N VAL A 101 0.76 8.71 10.04
CA VAL A 101 0.68 9.30 11.39
C VAL A 101 0.28 10.75 11.25
N GLU A 102 -0.69 11.18 12.02
CA GLU A 102 -1.13 12.57 12.02
C GLU A 102 -1.45 13.03 13.44
N MET A 103 -1.16 14.30 13.70
CA MET A 103 -1.59 14.97 14.92
C MET A 103 -2.94 15.60 14.67
N VAL A 104 -3.94 15.19 15.43
CA VAL A 104 -5.31 15.67 15.30
C VAL A 104 -5.61 16.64 16.42
N ARG A 105 -6.15 17.80 16.07
CA ARG A 105 -6.55 18.81 17.04
C ARG A 105 -7.87 18.39 17.68
N VAL A 106 -7.89 18.41 19.00
CA VAL A 106 -9.09 18.11 19.77
C VAL A 106 -9.64 19.43 20.29
N PRO A 107 -10.92 19.75 20.06
CA PRO A 107 -11.49 20.97 20.62
C PRO A 107 -11.49 20.90 22.15
N PRO A 108 -11.30 22.01 22.84
CA PRO A 108 -11.34 22.02 24.30
C PRO A 108 -12.74 21.63 24.80
N PRO A 109 -12.83 20.98 25.97
CA PRO A 109 -14.10 20.56 26.53
C PRO A 109 -14.98 21.75 26.95
#